data_1661cafb15d34417fd9c027ba882fd7a
#
_entry.id   1661cafb15d34417fd9c027ba882fd7a
#
_cell.length_a   1.000
_cell.length_b   1.000
_cell.length_c   1.000
_cell.angle_alpha   90.00
_cell.angle_beta   90.00
_cell.angle_gamma   90.00
#
_symmetry.space_group_name_H-M   'P 1'
#
loop_
_entity.id
_entity.type
_entity.pdbx_description
1 polymer ?
#
loop_
_entity_poly.entity_id
_entity_poly.type
_entity_poly.pdbx_seq_one_letter_code
_entity_poly.pdbx_strand_id
1 'polypeptide(L)'
;QLQEEEIQLLVGTQAIEVSLDLDYDTIYTEPAPLDALIQRFGRVNRKRNKGICLCNIFTERNEKGKFIYQTEVIDRTLSVLKVIEEQDDGIVYENKIQYYMDIVYPHWEGKPQKDFDITLDTLSNFVCQSLSPLFYDEKKEEEFYKQFDGVKVLPIGLVKTYNEYLQQKQFVKADGLLVSIRESRLFQLLQDESIYKESFYFENITQDKLEHKTFFVIKRAYDNELGLLMNEVKNSDFNDISF
;
A
#
# COMPACT_ATOMS: atom_id res chain seq x y z
N GLN A 1 -10.04 4.33 20.87
CA GLN A 1 -11.01 3.21 20.70
C GLN A 1 -12.35 3.85 20.37
N LEU A 2 -12.89 3.55 19.18
CA LEU A 2 -14.24 3.94 18.79
C LEU A 2 -15.22 3.15 19.67
N GLN A 3 -16.08 3.82 20.40
CA GLN A 3 -17.15 3.15 21.16
C GLN A 3 -18.24 2.74 20.17
N GLU A 4 -18.43 1.43 19.96
CA GLU A 4 -19.37 0.85 19.00
C GLU A 4 -20.82 1.38 19.13
N GLU A 5 -21.22 1.75 20.33
CA GLU A 5 -22.60 2.16 20.63
C GLU A 5 -23.01 3.52 20.03
N GLU A 6 -22.05 4.33 19.56
CA GLU A 6 -22.31 5.68 19.04
C GLU A 6 -22.29 5.75 17.51
N ILE A 7 -21.77 4.72 16.80
CA ILE A 7 -21.60 4.76 15.35
C ILE A 7 -22.73 4.01 14.66
N GLN A 8 -23.71 4.75 14.13
CA GLN A 8 -24.83 4.16 13.35
C GLN A 8 -24.47 3.89 11.89
N LEU A 9 -23.55 4.66 11.32
CA LEU A 9 -23.11 4.53 9.93
C LEU A 9 -21.59 4.75 9.86
N LEU A 10 -20.87 3.80 9.29
CA LEU A 10 -19.47 3.94 8.95
C LEU A 10 -19.29 3.92 7.44
N VAL A 11 -18.67 4.95 6.89
CA VAL A 11 -18.24 5.01 5.49
C VAL A 11 -16.72 4.89 5.45
N GLY A 12 -16.21 3.92 4.71
CA GLY A 12 -14.78 3.69 4.67
C GLY A 12 -14.31 3.09 3.35
N THR A 13 -13.00 3.08 3.19
CA THR A 13 -12.29 2.46 2.07
C THR A 13 -11.86 1.02 2.45
N GLN A 14 -10.93 0.44 1.72
CA GLN A 14 -10.29 -0.85 2.04
C GLN A 14 -9.71 -0.93 3.47
N ALA A 15 -9.45 0.20 4.13
CA ALA A 15 -8.98 0.23 5.52
C ALA A 15 -9.95 -0.48 6.49
N ILE A 16 -11.23 -0.62 6.13
CA ILE A 16 -12.24 -1.35 6.93
C ILE A 16 -11.99 -2.87 6.91
N GLU A 17 -11.32 -3.40 5.90
CA GLU A 17 -11.05 -4.84 5.75
C GLU A 17 -10.11 -5.35 6.85
N VAL A 18 -9.20 -4.49 7.33
CA VAL A 18 -8.12 -4.88 8.25
C VAL A 18 -8.25 -4.17 9.59
N SER A 19 -8.01 -4.91 10.67
CA SER A 19 -7.73 -4.40 12.04
C SER A 19 -8.85 -3.67 12.78
N LEU A 20 -10.08 -3.60 12.26
CA LEU A 20 -11.20 -3.02 13.00
C LEU A 20 -12.08 -4.12 13.61
N ASP A 21 -12.32 -4.04 14.90
CA ASP A 21 -13.26 -4.93 15.60
C ASP A 21 -14.65 -4.29 15.62
N LEU A 22 -15.33 -4.38 14.46
CA LEU A 22 -16.66 -3.79 14.23
C LEU A 22 -17.68 -4.92 14.00
N ASP A 23 -18.91 -4.69 14.45
CA ASP A 23 -20.04 -5.62 14.31
C ASP A 23 -21.29 -4.88 13.86
N TYR A 24 -21.50 -4.82 12.55
CA TYR A 24 -22.65 -4.17 11.93
C TYR A 24 -23.77 -5.17 11.57
N ASP A 25 -24.96 -4.64 11.28
CA ASP A 25 -26.13 -5.43 10.89
C ASP A 25 -26.15 -5.73 9.40
N THR A 26 -25.58 -4.84 8.59
CA THR A 26 -25.54 -4.95 7.13
C THR A 26 -24.36 -4.18 6.55
N ILE A 27 -24.02 -4.47 5.31
CA ILE A 27 -22.99 -3.76 4.56
C ILE A 27 -23.47 -3.43 3.15
N TYR A 28 -23.07 -2.29 2.63
CA TYR A 28 -23.16 -1.91 1.23
C TYR A 28 -21.73 -1.70 0.71
N THR A 29 -21.35 -2.40 -0.35
CA THR A 29 -19.97 -2.38 -0.83
C THR A 29 -19.87 -2.32 -2.35
N GLU A 30 -18.85 -1.64 -2.85
CA GLU A 30 -18.47 -1.73 -4.26
C GLU A 30 -17.95 -3.14 -4.61
N PRO A 31 -18.00 -3.54 -5.90
CA PRO A 31 -17.42 -4.78 -6.36
C PRO A 31 -15.92 -4.84 -6.04
N ALA A 32 -15.49 -5.97 -5.50
CA ALA A 32 -14.11 -6.23 -5.14
C ALA A 32 -13.77 -7.71 -5.38
N PRO A 33 -12.51 -8.12 -5.36
CA PRO A 33 -12.14 -9.53 -5.32
C PRO A 33 -12.84 -10.29 -4.19
N LEU A 34 -13.08 -11.57 -4.39
CA LEU A 34 -13.88 -12.38 -3.46
C LEU A 34 -13.29 -12.43 -2.04
N ASP A 35 -11.98 -12.52 -1.92
CA ASP A 35 -11.26 -12.46 -0.65
C ASP A 35 -11.50 -11.16 0.11
N ALA A 36 -11.45 -10.01 -0.60
CA ALA A 36 -11.76 -8.71 -0.03
C ALA A 36 -13.25 -8.62 0.41
N LEU A 37 -14.18 -9.12 -0.41
CA LEU A 37 -15.59 -9.17 -0.04
C LEU A 37 -15.82 -10.02 1.21
N ILE A 38 -15.22 -11.20 1.32
CA ILE A 38 -15.31 -12.06 2.49
C ILE A 38 -14.78 -11.35 3.74
N GLN A 39 -13.70 -10.62 3.65
CA GLN A 39 -13.16 -9.82 4.77
C GLN A 39 -14.14 -8.71 5.19
N ARG A 40 -14.82 -8.06 4.22
CA ARG A 40 -15.86 -7.06 4.48
C ARG A 40 -17.09 -7.70 5.11
N PHE A 41 -17.55 -8.85 4.61
CA PHE A 41 -18.67 -9.60 5.19
C PHE A 41 -18.39 -10.02 6.63
N GLY A 42 -17.14 -10.34 6.95
CA GLY A 42 -16.70 -10.61 8.32
C GLY A 42 -16.84 -9.43 9.29
N ARG A 43 -17.29 -8.26 8.86
CA ARG A 43 -17.69 -7.11 9.71
C ARG A 43 -19.18 -7.07 10.01
N VAL A 44 -19.97 -7.92 9.36
CA VAL A 44 -21.41 -8.07 9.57
C VAL A 44 -21.65 -9.29 10.43
N ASN A 45 -22.46 -9.15 11.49
CA ASN A 45 -22.73 -10.23 12.46
C ASN A 45 -21.45 -10.94 12.97
N ARG A 46 -20.41 -10.16 13.22
CA ARG A 46 -19.11 -10.69 13.67
C ARG A 46 -19.22 -11.50 14.95
N LYS A 47 -20.12 -11.10 15.85
CA LYS A 47 -20.40 -11.80 17.11
C LYS A 47 -21.29 -13.04 16.93
N ARG A 48 -21.74 -13.32 15.70
CA ARG A 48 -22.57 -14.51 15.30
C ARG A 48 -23.86 -14.66 16.12
N ASN A 49 -24.47 -13.58 16.57
CA ASN A 49 -25.70 -13.58 17.38
C ASN A 49 -26.95 -13.08 16.62
N LYS A 50 -26.82 -12.69 15.34
CA LYS A 50 -27.89 -12.08 14.55
C LYS A 50 -28.47 -13.03 13.47
N GLY A 51 -27.97 -14.26 13.33
CA GLY A 51 -28.35 -15.18 12.25
C GLY A 51 -27.76 -14.81 10.90
N ILE A 52 -28.52 -15.02 9.81
CA ILE A 52 -28.09 -14.64 8.46
C ILE A 52 -28.32 -13.14 8.26
N CYS A 53 -27.29 -12.43 7.87
CA CYS A 53 -27.33 -11.00 7.64
C CYS A 53 -27.12 -10.65 6.16
N LEU A 54 -27.72 -9.54 5.72
CA LEU A 54 -27.69 -9.10 4.34
C LEU A 54 -26.40 -8.32 4.04
N CYS A 55 -25.68 -8.73 2.98
CA CYS A 55 -24.54 -8.03 2.41
C CYS A 55 -24.89 -7.58 0.98
N ASN A 56 -24.91 -6.27 0.75
CA ASN A 56 -25.31 -5.69 -0.54
C ASN A 56 -24.06 -5.32 -1.34
N ILE A 57 -23.98 -5.79 -2.58
CA ILE A 57 -22.86 -5.52 -3.49
C ILE A 57 -23.42 -4.75 -4.68
N PHE A 58 -22.84 -3.56 -4.95
CA PHE A 58 -23.16 -2.84 -6.17
C PHE A 58 -22.60 -3.58 -7.38
N THR A 59 -23.37 -3.65 -8.46
CA THR A 59 -22.92 -4.29 -9.71
C THR A 59 -22.23 -3.30 -10.64
N GLU A 60 -22.49 -2.01 -10.49
CA GLU A 60 -21.85 -0.96 -11.28
C GLU A 60 -20.48 -0.63 -10.71
N ARG A 61 -19.51 -0.44 -11.61
CA ARG A 61 -18.14 -0.10 -11.24
C ARG A 61 -17.90 1.39 -11.38
N ASN A 62 -17.27 1.97 -10.38
CA ASN A 62 -16.66 3.28 -10.54
C ASN A 62 -15.43 3.14 -11.47
N GLU A 63 -15.34 4.00 -12.51
CA GLU A 63 -14.19 3.98 -13.43
C GLU A 63 -12.84 4.19 -12.72
N LYS A 64 -12.83 4.95 -11.62
CA LYS A 64 -11.64 5.15 -10.77
C LYS A 64 -11.21 3.87 -10.03
N GLY A 65 -12.12 2.95 -9.77
CA GLY A 65 -11.84 1.67 -9.11
C GLY A 65 -11.05 0.67 -9.97
N LYS A 66 -10.97 0.87 -11.29
CA LYS A 66 -10.19 0.02 -12.21
C LYS A 66 -8.70 -0.03 -11.87
N PHE A 67 -8.19 0.96 -11.15
CA PHE A 67 -6.76 1.03 -10.77
C PHE A 67 -6.43 0.26 -9.47
N ILE A 68 -7.43 -0.18 -8.71
CA ILE A 68 -7.23 -0.84 -7.42
C ILE A 68 -7.16 -2.36 -7.60
N TYR A 69 -8.09 -2.92 -8.40
CA TYR A 69 -8.20 -4.36 -8.63
C TYR A 69 -8.20 -4.69 -10.12
N GLN A 70 -7.70 -5.87 -10.46
CA GLN A 70 -7.75 -6.39 -11.83
C GLN A 70 -9.20 -6.64 -12.24
N THR A 71 -9.58 -6.15 -13.41
CA THR A 71 -10.95 -6.23 -13.94
C THR A 71 -11.41 -7.68 -14.05
N GLU A 72 -10.55 -8.56 -14.52
CA GLU A 72 -10.82 -9.99 -14.74
C GLU A 72 -11.15 -10.72 -13.42
N VAL A 73 -10.47 -10.34 -12.32
CA VAL A 73 -10.73 -10.92 -10.98
C VAL A 73 -12.11 -10.50 -10.48
N ILE A 74 -12.48 -9.23 -10.68
CA ILE A 74 -13.81 -8.75 -10.28
C ILE A 74 -14.90 -9.42 -11.11
N ASP A 75 -14.69 -9.58 -12.43
CA ASP A 75 -15.69 -10.24 -13.30
C ASP A 75 -15.92 -11.68 -12.89
N ARG A 76 -14.86 -12.42 -12.58
CA ARG A 76 -14.95 -13.78 -12.04
C ARG A 76 -15.67 -13.80 -10.68
N THR A 77 -15.35 -12.84 -9.80
CA THR A 77 -16.03 -12.70 -8.51
C THR A 77 -17.53 -12.48 -8.69
N LEU A 78 -17.94 -11.54 -9.54
CA LEU A 78 -19.37 -11.29 -9.81
C LEU A 78 -20.06 -12.51 -10.43
N SER A 79 -19.36 -13.27 -11.26
CA SER A 79 -19.88 -14.53 -11.82
C SER A 79 -20.08 -15.59 -10.72
N VAL A 80 -19.14 -15.73 -9.80
CA VAL A 80 -19.26 -16.63 -8.63
C VAL A 80 -20.40 -16.21 -7.72
N LEU A 81 -20.60 -14.92 -7.48
CA LEU A 81 -21.71 -14.44 -6.66
C LEU A 81 -23.07 -14.79 -7.27
N LYS A 82 -23.21 -14.75 -8.60
CA LYS A 82 -24.43 -15.24 -9.29
C LYS A 82 -24.63 -16.73 -9.10
N VAL A 83 -23.57 -17.53 -9.15
CA VAL A 83 -23.65 -18.97 -8.85
C VAL A 83 -24.11 -19.22 -7.42
N ILE A 84 -23.61 -18.44 -6.45
CA ILE A 84 -24.04 -18.53 -5.06
C ILE A 84 -25.54 -18.16 -4.92
N GLU A 85 -25.98 -17.12 -5.63
CA GLU A 85 -27.39 -16.71 -5.65
C GLU A 85 -28.30 -17.82 -6.20
N GLU A 86 -27.90 -18.47 -7.30
CA GLU A 86 -28.67 -19.49 -7.98
C GLU A 86 -28.68 -20.86 -7.26
N GLN A 87 -27.58 -21.26 -6.67
CA GLN A 87 -27.35 -22.59 -6.10
C GLN A 87 -27.52 -22.67 -4.58
N ASP A 88 -27.25 -21.59 -3.88
CA ASP A 88 -27.19 -21.52 -2.42
C ASP A 88 -28.09 -20.43 -1.83
N ASP A 89 -29.12 -20.01 -2.56
CA ASP A 89 -30.11 -18.99 -2.14
C ASP A 89 -29.40 -17.68 -1.70
N GLY A 90 -28.25 -17.35 -2.29
CA GLY A 90 -27.45 -16.20 -1.92
C GLY A 90 -26.65 -16.35 -0.62
N ILE A 91 -26.61 -17.54 -0.03
CA ILE A 91 -25.90 -17.78 1.23
C ILE A 91 -24.45 -18.18 0.96
N VAL A 92 -23.51 -17.42 1.51
CA VAL A 92 -22.09 -17.76 1.46
C VAL A 92 -21.76 -18.74 2.59
N TYR A 93 -21.61 -20.01 2.27
CA TYR A 93 -21.24 -21.04 3.24
C TYR A 93 -19.72 -21.11 3.43
N GLU A 94 -19.25 -21.08 4.67
CA GLU A 94 -17.80 -21.11 5.00
C GLU A 94 -17.09 -22.33 4.39
N ASN A 95 -17.71 -23.48 4.35
CA ASN A 95 -17.13 -24.71 3.78
C ASN A 95 -17.01 -24.69 2.25
N LYS A 96 -17.65 -23.75 1.56
CA LYS A 96 -17.58 -23.59 0.11
C LYS A 96 -16.63 -22.45 -0.32
N ILE A 97 -16.14 -21.64 0.61
CA ILE A 97 -15.30 -20.48 0.31
C ILE A 97 -14.08 -20.88 -0.53
N GLN A 98 -13.37 -21.95 -0.15
CA GLN A 98 -12.19 -22.39 -0.89
C GLN A 98 -12.53 -22.76 -2.33
N TYR A 99 -13.60 -23.47 -2.56
CA TYR A 99 -14.09 -23.81 -3.91
C TYR A 99 -14.36 -22.56 -4.75
N TYR A 100 -15.02 -21.54 -4.19
CA TYR A 100 -15.27 -20.29 -4.88
C TYR A 100 -13.99 -19.47 -5.11
N MET A 101 -13.05 -19.52 -4.17
CA MET A 101 -11.72 -18.89 -4.34
C MET A 101 -10.95 -19.52 -5.50
N ASP A 102 -10.96 -20.86 -5.65
CA ASP A 102 -10.30 -21.57 -6.74
C ASP A 102 -10.90 -21.21 -8.12
N ILE A 103 -12.20 -20.88 -8.19
CA ILE A 103 -12.84 -20.38 -9.41
C ILE A 103 -12.39 -18.95 -9.73
N VAL A 104 -12.31 -18.08 -8.73
CA VAL A 104 -11.88 -16.68 -8.92
C VAL A 104 -10.40 -16.59 -9.25
N TYR A 105 -9.59 -17.45 -8.65
CA TYR A 105 -8.12 -17.49 -8.81
C TYR A 105 -7.65 -18.87 -9.33
N PRO A 106 -8.04 -19.26 -10.56
CA PRO A 106 -7.70 -20.60 -11.07
C PRO A 106 -6.20 -20.79 -11.24
N HIS A 107 -5.48 -19.74 -11.57
CA HIS A 107 -4.03 -19.75 -11.75
C HIS A 107 -3.45 -18.40 -11.39
N TRP A 108 -2.22 -18.43 -10.89
CA TRP A 108 -1.40 -17.24 -10.75
C TRP A 108 -0.71 -17.01 -12.10
N GLU A 109 -1.06 -15.94 -12.78
CA GLU A 109 -0.52 -15.61 -14.11
C GLU A 109 -0.01 -14.17 -14.14
N GLY A 110 0.91 -13.91 -15.08
CA GLY A 110 1.39 -12.56 -15.38
C GLY A 110 2.24 -11.95 -14.25
N LYS A 111 1.93 -10.71 -13.86
CA LYS A 111 2.72 -9.97 -12.87
C LYS A 111 2.68 -10.60 -11.48
N PRO A 112 1.52 -11.03 -10.92
CA PRO A 112 1.48 -11.66 -9.60
C PRO A 112 2.35 -12.91 -9.49
N GLN A 113 2.39 -13.77 -10.53
CA GLN A 113 3.25 -14.95 -10.54
C GLN A 113 4.72 -14.55 -10.56
N LYS A 114 5.10 -13.59 -11.39
CA LYS A 114 6.49 -13.09 -11.45
C LYS A 114 6.93 -12.48 -10.12
N ASP A 115 6.08 -11.66 -9.50
CA ASP A 115 6.37 -11.05 -8.20
C ASP A 115 6.53 -12.12 -7.12
N PHE A 116 5.72 -13.18 -7.14
CA PHE A 116 5.86 -14.33 -6.25
C PHE A 116 7.19 -15.07 -6.47
N ASP A 117 7.53 -15.39 -7.72
CA ASP A 117 8.76 -16.12 -8.06
C ASP A 117 10.00 -15.32 -7.65
N ILE A 118 10.02 -14.00 -7.92
CA ILE A 118 11.10 -13.11 -7.51
C ILE A 118 11.21 -13.05 -5.99
N THR A 119 10.10 -12.93 -5.29
CA THR A 119 10.08 -12.88 -3.82
C THR A 119 10.56 -14.20 -3.23
N LEU A 120 10.10 -15.34 -3.77
CA LEU A 120 10.52 -16.66 -3.33
C LEU A 120 12.03 -16.88 -3.54
N ASP A 121 12.54 -16.50 -4.71
CA ASP A 121 13.97 -16.58 -5.04
C ASP A 121 14.79 -15.69 -4.07
N THR A 122 14.35 -14.46 -3.83
CA THR A 122 15.03 -13.54 -2.91
C THR A 122 15.04 -14.08 -1.49
N LEU A 123 13.90 -14.57 -0.98
CA LEU A 123 13.82 -15.17 0.35
C LEU A 123 14.66 -16.44 0.46
N SER A 124 14.63 -17.31 -0.55
CA SER A 124 15.42 -18.54 -0.59
C SER A 124 16.92 -18.25 -0.60
N ASN A 125 17.35 -17.29 -1.41
CA ASN A 125 18.73 -16.84 -1.46
C ASN A 125 19.15 -16.15 -0.16
N PHE A 126 18.29 -15.31 0.41
CA PHE A 126 18.54 -14.63 1.67
C PHE A 126 18.62 -15.59 2.85
N VAL A 127 17.64 -16.50 3.00
CA VAL A 127 17.58 -17.45 4.11
C VAL A 127 18.63 -18.56 3.98
N CYS A 128 18.82 -19.11 2.77
CA CYS A 128 19.67 -20.30 2.58
C CYS A 128 21.15 -19.97 2.33
N GLN A 129 21.46 -18.78 1.79
CA GLN A 129 22.83 -18.47 1.36
C GLN A 129 23.46 -17.28 2.09
N SER A 130 22.67 -16.44 2.75
CA SER A 130 23.14 -15.14 3.25
C SER A 130 23.07 -14.97 4.76
N LEU A 131 22.33 -15.80 5.48
CA LEU A 131 22.27 -15.77 6.94
C LEU A 131 23.54 -16.41 7.53
N SER A 132 24.67 -15.71 7.40
CA SER A 132 25.83 -15.95 8.24
C SER A 132 25.71 -15.09 9.49
N PRO A 133 25.65 -15.67 10.71
CA PRO A 133 25.59 -14.88 11.92
C PRO A 133 26.73 -13.85 11.95
N LEU A 134 26.38 -12.59 12.25
CA LEU A 134 27.32 -11.46 12.35
C LEU A 134 27.93 -10.96 11.02
N PHE A 135 27.41 -11.38 9.86
CA PHE A 135 27.84 -10.86 8.57
C PHE A 135 26.77 -9.92 8.01
N TYR A 136 27.13 -8.62 7.90
CA TYR A 136 26.28 -7.59 7.30
C TYR A 136 26.69 -7.38 5.83
N ASP A 137 25.72 -7.49 4.92
CA ASP A 137 25.89 -7.20 3.49
C ASP A 137 24.84 -6.15 3.05
N GLU A 138 25.28 -4.92 2.92
CA GLU A 138 24.44 -3.78 2.58
C GLU A 138 23.71 -3.96 1.23
N LYS A 139 24.34 -4.57 0.23
CA LYS A 139 23.72 -4.79 -1.08
C LYS A 139 22.57 -5.76 -1.01
N LYS A 140 22.73 -6.84 -0.24
CA LYS A 140 21.68 -7.84 -0.06
C LYS A 140 20.52 -7.31 0.77
N GLU A 141 20.81 -6.47 1.76
CA GLU A 141 19.78 -5.76 2.51
C GLU A 141 18.99 -4.81 1.60
N GLU A 142 19.65 -4.03 0.76
CA GLU A 142 18.97 -3.18 -0.22
C GLU A 142 18.12 -3.98 -1.22
N GLU A 143 18.61 -5.11 -1.73
CA GLU A 143 17.86 -5.99 -2.63
C GLU A 143 16.62 -6.57 -1.96
N PHE A 144 16.71 -6.94 -0.68
CA PHE A 144 15.58 -7.41 0.09
C PHE A 144 14.51 -6.32 0.28
N TYR A 145 14.92 -5.12 0.74
CA TYR A 145 13.98 -4.03 0.96
C TYR A 145 13.35 -3.48 -0.32
N LYS A 146 14.05 -3.50 -1.46
CA LYS A 146 13.50 -3.13 -2.77
C LYS A 146 12.26 -3.93 -3.18
N GLN A 147 12.07 -5.12 -2.61
CA GLN A 147 10.89 -5.97 -2.89
C GLN A 147 9.63 -5.48 -2.18
N PHE A 148 9.79 -4.83 -1.03
CA PHE A 148 8.69 -4.43 -0.15
C PHE A 148 8.48 -2.91 -0.13
N ASP A 149 9.53 -2.15 -0.40
CA ASP A 149 9.48 -0.70 -0.38
C ASP A 149 9.19 -0.13 -1.77
N GLY A 150 8.26 0.84 -1.80
CA GLY A 150 8.13 1.72 -2.95
C GLY A 150 9.36 2.65 -3.09
N VAL A 151 9.38 3.46 -4.12
CA VAL A 151 10.45 4.45 -4.30
C VAL A 151 10.33 5.53 -3.24
N LYS A 152 11.41 5.75 -2.47
CA LYS A 152 11.47 6.82 -1.47
C LYS A 152 11.66 8.17 -2.16
N VAL A 153 10.81 9.13 -1.82
CA VAL A 153 10.85 10.50 -2.32
C VAL A 153 10.86 11.50 -1.18
N LEU A 154 11.52 12.62 -1.35
CA LEU A 154 11.56 13.71 -0.38
C LEU A 154 10.61 14.82 -0.82
N PRO A 155 9.59 15.19 -0.02
CA PRO A 155 8.77 16.35 -0.31
C PRO A 155 9.59 17.64 -0.32
N ILE A 156 9.41 18.50 -1.32
CA ILE A 156 10.22 19.72 -1.51
C ILE A 156 10.18 20.64 -0.28
N GLY A 157 9.05 20.71 0.42
CA GLY A 157 8.92 21.49 1.65
C GLY A 157 9.75 20.97 2.83
N LEU A 158 10.27 19.74 2.75
CA LEU A 158 11.07 19.11 3.81
C LEU A 158 12.57 19.07 3.48
N VAL A 159 12.99 19.54 2.31
CA VAL A 159 14.39 19.52 1.85
C VAL A 159 15.33 20.24 2.83
N LYS A 160 14.92 21.40 3.32
CA LYS A 160 15.72 22.17 4.29
C LYS A 160 15.90 21.40 5.61
N THR A 161 14.82 20.87 6.17
CA THR A 161 14.86 20.08 7.42
C THR A 161 15.65 18.79 7.24
N TYR A 162 15.55 18.16 6.07
CA TYR A 162 16.33 16.98 5.73
C TYR A 162 17.84 17.29 5.76
N ASN A 163 18.27 18.38 5.11
CA ASN A 163 19.66 18.84 5.15
C ASN A 163 20.13 19.16 6.56
N GLU A 164 19.33 19.86 7.36
CA GLU A 164 19.65 20.17 8.76
C GLU A 164 19.90 18.90 9.57
N TYR A 165 19.06 17.87 9.43
CA TYR A 165 19.25 16.59 10.10
C TYR A 165 20.51 15.85 9.62
N LEU A 166 20.84 15.90 8.33
CA LEU A 166 22.06 15.31 7.81
C LEU A 166 23.30 15.99 8.39
N GLN A 167 23.34 17.33 8.42
CA GLN A 167 24.46 18.08 9.00
C GLN A 167 24.63 17.83 10.51
N GLN A 168 23.50 17.62 11.22
CA GLN A 168 23.50 17.24 12.63
C GLN A 168 23.75 15.74 12.86
N LYS A 169 24.00 14.96 11.79
CA LYS A 169 24.21 13.50 11.85
C LYS A 169 23.04 12.72 12.45
N GLN A 170 21.82 13.26 12.35
CA GLN A 170 20.58 12.66 12.82
C GLN A 170 19.92 11.83 11.67
N PHE A 171 20.62 10.83 11.17
CA PHE A 171 20.25 10.07 9.96
C PHE A 171 18.86 9.42 10.06
N VAL A 172 18.50 8.85 11.23
CA VAL A 172 17.18 8.24 11.44
C VAL A 172 16.04 9.25 11.29
N LYS A 173 16.26 10.50 11.78
CA LYS A 173 15.26 11.55 11.63
C LYS A 173 15.18 12.04 10.18
N ALA A 174 16.32 12.14 9.50
CA ALA A 174 16.35 12.47 8.09
C ALA A 174 15.58 11.42 7.26
N ASP A 175 15.87 10.14 7.46
CA ASP A 175 15.19 9.06 6.76
C ASP A 175 13.68 9.00 7.07
N GLY A 176 13.25 9.44 8.25
CA GLY A 176 11.85 9.60 8.63
C GLY A 176 11.07 10.68 7.85
N LEU A 177 11.76 11.56 7.12
CA LEU A 177 11.13 12.57 6.24
C LEU A 177 10.86 12.04 4.82
N LEU A 178 11.37 10.86 4.49
CA LEU A 178 11.17 10.24 3.18
C LEU A 178 9.79 9.56 3.12
N VAL A 179 9.09 9.75 2.02
CA VAL A 179 7.77 9.16 1.75
C VAL A 179 7.91 8.08 0.69
N SER A 180 7.37 6.90 0.92
CA SER A 180 7.32 5.82 -0.07
C SER A 180 6.17 6.02 -1.05
N ILE A 181 6.46 5.98 -2.35
CA ILE A 181 5.45 6.01 -3.42
C ILE A 181 5.61 4.77 -4.31
N ARG A 182 4.51 4.32 -4.92
CA ARG A 182 4.54 3.19 -5.85
C ARG A 182 5.33 3.55 -7.12
N GLU A 183 6.07 2.59 -7.69
CA GLU A 183 6.80 2.80 -8.96
C GLU A 183 5.92 3.31 -10.10
N SER A 184 4.70 2.79 -10.23
CA SER A 184 3.75 3.27 -11.24
C SER A 184 3.46 4.77 -11.10
N ARG A 185 3.46 5.28 -9.87
CA ARG A 185 3.27 6.71 -9.59
C ARG A 185 4.51 7.53 -9.92
N LEU A 186 5.70 6.97 -9.69
CA LEU A 186 6.96 7.62 -10.05
C LEU A 186 7.01 7.93 -11.55
N PHE A 187 6.61 6.98 -12.42
CA PHE A 187 6.59 7.22 -13.87
C PHE A 187 5.67 8.36 -14.26
N GLN A 188 4.49 8.48 -13.66
CA GLN A 188 3.58 9.60 -13.91
C GLN A 188 4.20 10.93 -13.50
N LEU A 189 4.80 10.98 -12.30
CA LEU A 189 5.44 12.19 -11.77
C LEU A 189 6.69 12.62 -12.56
N LEU A 190 7.39 11.68 -13.18
CA LEU A 190 8.50 11.97 -14.11
C LEU A 190 7.99 12.60 -15.40
N GLN A 191 6.86 12.13 -15.93
CA GLN A 191 6.22 12.70 -17.13
C GLN A 191 5.70 14.12 -16.88
N ASP A 192 5.18 14.39 -15.67
CA ASP A 192 4.64 15.69 -15.27
C ASP A 192 5.73 16.69 -14.84
N GLU A 193 7.00 16.33 -14.89
CA GLU A 193 8.13 17.11 -14.34
C GLU A 193 7.94 17.53 -12.86
N SER A 194 7.10 16.80 -12.16
CA SER A 194 6.79 17.05 -10.74
C SER A 194 7.80 16.44 -9.79
N ILE A 195 8.82 15.76 -10.31
CA ILE A 195 9.85 15.08 -9.53
C ILE A 195 11.21 15.23 -10.22
N TYR A 196 12.27 15.40 -9.43
CA TYR A 196 13.63 15.46 -9.93
C TYR A 196 14.59 14.78 -8.95
N LYS A 197 15.79 14.39 -9.42
CA LYS A 197 16.83 13.83 -8.54
C LYS A 197 17.67 14.92 -7.92
N GLU A 198 17.98 14.78 -6.64
CA GLU A 198 18.87 15.68 -5.90
C GLU A 198 19.83 14.88 -5.03
N SER A 199 21.06 15.36 -4.90
CA SER A 199 22.11 14.74 -4.09
C SER A 199 22.38 15.60 -2.85
N PHE A 200 22.35 14.98 -1.69
CA PHE A 200 22.54 15.60 -0.39
C PHE A 200 23.88 15.14 0.18
N TYR A 201 24.77 16.07 0.47
CA TYR A 201 26.14 15.81 0.90
C TYR A 201 26.26 15.94 2.43
N PHE A 202 27.02 15.06 3.06
CA PHE A 202 27.33 15.10 4.49
C PHE A 202 28.70 14.49 4.78
N GLU A 203 29.32 14.90 5.91
CA GLU A 203 30.61 14.37 6.35
C GLU A 203 30.43 13.04 7.09
N ASN A 204 31.14 12.01 6.67
CA ASN A 204 31.17 10.74 7.39
C ASN A 204 32.09 10.83 8.60
N ILE A 205 31.63 10.38 9.76
CA ILE A 205 32.34 10.45 11.04
C ILE A 205 33.59 9.58 11.05
N THR A 206 33.58 8.48 10.30
CA THR A 206 34.61 7.42 10.39
C THR A 206 35.74 7.57 9.38
N GLN A 207 35.55 8.30 8.29
CA GLN A 207 36.51 8.31 7.18
C GLN A 207 36.98 9.69 6.72
N ASP A 208 36.53 10.77 7.35
CA ASP A 208 36.82 12.16 6.93
C ASP A 208 36.53 12.40 5.43
N LYS A 209 35.53 11.71 4.89
CA LYS A 209 35.13 11.80 3.48
C LYS A 209 33.73 12.38 3.38
N LEU A 210 33.54 13.18 2.33
CA LEU A 210 32.23 13.67 1.94
C LEU A 210 31.45 12.52 1.28
N GLU A 211 30.36 12.11 1.90
CA GLU A 211 29.41 11.15 1.35
C GLU A 211 28.17 11.87 0.84
N HIS A 212 27.41 11.21 -0.02
CA HIS A 212 26.15 11.77 -0.52
C HIS A 212 25.07 10.70 -0.60
N LYS A 213 23.83 11.13 -0.36
CA LYS A 213 22.63 10.33 -0.62
C LYS A 213 21.84 11.01 -1.74
N THR A 214 21.38 10.24 -2.73
CA THR A 214 20.60 10.76 -3.86
C THR A 214 19.20 10.23 -3.81
N PHE A 215 18.22 11.14 -3.78
CA PHE A 215 16.81 10.79 -3.78
C PHE A 215 16.05 11.57 -4.84
N PHE A 216 14.83 11.13 -5.10
CA PHE A 216 13.87 11.92 -5.84
C PHE A 216 13.22 12.96 -4.91
N VAL A 217 13.25 14.23 -5.32
CA VAL A 217 12.52 15.31 -4.66
C VAL A 217 11.21 15.55 -5.41
N ILE A 218 10.08 15.53 -4.69
CA ILE A 218 8.76 15.71 -5.26
C ILE A 218 8.22 17.13 -4.99
N LYS A 219 7.80 17.83 -6.06
CA LYS A 219 7.20 19.16 -6.03
C LYS A 219 5.72 19.11 -5.62
N ARG A 220 5.42 18.49 -4.48
CA ARG A 220 4.07 18.39 -3.94
C ARG A 220 4.06 18.90 -2.50
N ALA A 221 2.91 19.44 -2.07
CA ALA A 221 2.75 19.87 -0.69
C ALA A 221 2.76 18.66 0.24
N TYR A 222 3.27 18.85 1.44
CA TYR A 222 3.27 17.85 2.51
C TYR A 222 2.63 18.45 3.76
N ASP A 223 1.69 17.73 4.31
CA ASP A 223 1.03 18.04 5.56
C ASP A 223 1.37 16.98 6.62
N ASN A 224 1.59 17.39 7.86
CA ASN A 224 2.02 16.47 8.91
C ASN A 224 0.92 15.45 9.34
N GLU A 225 -0.35 15.77 9.10
CA GLU A 225 -1.48 14.89 9.44
C GLU A 225 -1.96 14.10 8.22
N LEU A 226 -2.03 14.74 7.05
CA LEU A 226 -2.56 14.16 5.82
C LEU A 226 -1.48 13.52 4.93
N GLY A 227 -0.20 13.79 5.20
CA GLY A 227 0.91 13.28 4.40
C GLY A 227 1.11 14.06 3.10
N LEU A 228 1.51 13.35 2.02
CA LEU A 228 1.80 13.95 0.72
C LEU A 228 0.52 14.30 -0.05
N LEU A 229 0.29 15.60 -0.29
CA LEU A 229 -0.88 16.11 -0.99
C LEU A 229 -0.66 16.08 -2.51
N MET A 230 -1.12 15.02 -3.16
CA MET A 230 -0.84 14.75 -4.58
C MET A 230 -1.46 15.76 -5.55
N ASN A 231 -2.53 16.46 -5.14
CA ASN A 231 -3.25 17.42 -5.97
C ASN A 231 -2.73 18.85 -5.85
N GLU A 232 -1.84 19.12 -4.88
CA GLU A 232 -1.30 20.43 -4.62
C GLU A 232 0.16 20.53 -5.05
N VAL A 233 0.44 21.33 -6.09
CA VAL A 233 1.80 21.62 -6.53
C VAL A 233 2.38 22.73 -5.65
N LYS A 234 3.46 22.47 -4.95
CA LYS A 234 4.23 23.52 -4.27
C LYS A 234 5.39 23.91 -5.15
N ASN A 235 5.34 25.10 -5.75
CA ASN A 235 6.53 25.69 -6.35
C ASN A 235 7.45 26.13 -5.21
N SER A 236 8.72 25.71 -5.24
CA SER A 236 9.71 26.30 -4.35
C SER A 236 9.86 27.77 -4.74
N ASP A 237 9.60 28.67 -3.82
CA ASP A 237 10.14 30.01 -3.93
C ASP A 237 11.65 29.90 -3.75
N PHE A 238 12.37 29.78 -4.88
CA PHE A 238 13.83 29.70 -4.93
C PHE A 238 14.53 30.99 -4.47
N ASN A 239 13.80 31.94 -3.91
CA ASN A 239 14.32 33.25 -3.52
C ASN A 239 14.99 33.31 -2.13
N ASP A 240 15.02 32.21 -1.36
CA ASP A 240 15.61 32.20 -0.01
C ASP A 240 16.90 31.38 0.12
N ILE A 241 17.55 31.01 -0.98
CA ILE A 241 18.89 30.44 -0.93
C ILE A 241 19.89 31.53 -1.38
N SER A 242 20.17 32.46 -0.48
CA SER A 242 21.41 33.25 -0.56
C SER A 242 22.56 32.39 -0.03
N PHE A 243 23.58 32.20 -0.88
CA PHE A 243 24.84 31.52 -0.59
C PHE A 243 25.59 32.20 0.56
#